data_c8e041aecc07a94e5278e7e852548f8b
#
_entry.id   c8e041aecc07a94e5278e7e852548f8b
#
_cell.length_a   1.000
_cell.length_b   1.000
_cell.length_c   1.000
_cell.angle_alpha   90.00
_cell.angle_beta   90.00
_cell.angle_gamma   90.00
#
_symmetry.space_group_name_H-M   'P 1'
#
loop_
_entity.id
_entity.type
_entity.pdbx_description
1 polymer ?
#
loop_
_entity_poly.entity_id
_entity_poly.type
_entity_poly.pdbx_seq_one_letter_code
_entity_poly.pdbx_strand_id
1 'polypeptide(L)'
;VTKRQELLSYDCDGLTMDRHAPPLAVLPEDTGQVAAVLRCCHAHGIPFVARGSGTGLSGGALVDQQALLVITSRMRRVLEVDLDNQRLTVQPGVINSWVTRAVAGDGFYYAPDPSSQVVCSIGGNVAENSGGVHCLKYGVTSNHVLGLEVVLPDGTVTQLGNGLAESPELDLR
;
A
#
# COMPACT_ATOMS: atom_id res chain seq x y z
N VAL A 1 17.00 5.70 4.31
CA VAL A 1 17.58 4.96 5.46
C VAL A 1 18.75 4.14 4.95
N THR A 2 19.93 4.37 5.52
CA THR A 2 21.18 3.72 5.11
C THR A 2 21.88 3.03 6.29
N LYS A 3 21.49 3.36 7.52
CA LYS A 3 22.11 2.76 8.71
C LYS A 3 21.60 1.34 8.89
N ARG A 4 22.54 0.39 8.99
CA ARG A 4 22.23 -1.04 9.13
C ARG A 4 21.25 -1.33 10.27
N GLN A 5 21.39 -0.69 11.41
CA GLN A 5 20.52 -0.88 12.57
C GLN A 5 19.06 -0.51 12.28
N GLU A 6 18.84 0.57 11.52
CA GLU A 6 17.50 1.00 11.12
C GLU A 6 16.91 0.09 10.03
N LEU A 7 17.75 -0.42 9.11
CA LEU A 7 17.36 -1.35 8.05
C LEU A 7 16.92 -2.72 8.59
N LEU A 8 17.47 -3.16 9.72
CA LEU A 8 17.03 -4.39 10.40
C LEU A 8 15.56 -4.36 10.85
N SER A 9 14.96 -3.17 11.00
CA SER A 9 13.52 -3.05 11.28
C SER A 9 12.63 -3.48 10.10
N TYR A 10 13.21 -3.71 8.94
CA TYR A 10 12.52 -4.10 7.70
C TYR A 10 12.96 -5.45 7.18
N ASP A 11 13.69 -6.23 7.97
CA ASP A 11 14.33 -7.49 7.54
C ASP A 11 13.37 -8.67 7.39
N CYS A 12 12.14 -8.56 7.92
CA CYS A 12 11.13 -9.61 7.84
C CYS A 12 9.73 -9.02 7.57
N ASP A 13 8.80 -9.90 7.24
CA ASP A 13 7.36 -9.63 7.18
C ASP A 13 6.63 -10.18 8.42
N GLY A 14 5.29 -10.29 8.36
CA GLY A 14 4.47 -10.81 9.45
C GLY A 14 4.65 -12.30 9.72
N LEU A 15 5.19 -13.07 8.77
CA LEU A 15 5.47 -14.50 8.94
C LEU A 15 6.77 -14.74 9.73
N THR A 16 7.73 -13.81 9.64
CA THR A 16 9.03 -13.82 10.36
C THR A 16 9.97 -14.99 10.09
N MET A 17 9.64 -15.87 9.14
CA MET A 17 10.46 -17.06 8.81
C MET A 17 11.72 -16.69 8.00
N ASP A 18 11.56 -15.78 7.04
CA ASP A 18 12.65 -15.32 6.20
C ASP A 18 13.09 -13.91 6.64
N ARG A 19 14.42 -13.70 6.67
CA ARG A 19 15.02 -12.42 7.09
C ARG A 19 16.05 -11.96 6.09
N HIS A 20 15.74 -10.81 5.47
CA HIS A 20 16.59 -10.17 4.48
C HIS A 20 16.63 -8.66 4.74
N ALA A 21 17.68 -8.20 5.41
CA ALA A 21 17.85 -6.77 5.62
C ALA A 21 18.08 -6.07 4.26
N PRO A 22 17.27 -5.06 3.91
CA PRO A 22 17.46 -4.32 2.66
C PRO A 22 18.80 -3.58 2.67
N PRO A 23 19.47 -3.43 1.53
CA PRO A 23 20.70 -2.62 1.43
C PRO A 23 20.40 -1.13 1.59
N LEU A 24 19.22 -0.71 1.19
CA LEU A 24 18.75 0.68 1.24
C LEU A 24 17.23 0.72 1.31
N ALA A 25 16.69 1.68 2.08
CA ALA A 25 15.25 1.94 2.12
C ALA A 25 14.97 3.44 1.94
N VAL A 26 13.90 3.74 1.20
CA VAL A 26 13.39 5.11 1.01
C VAL A 26 11.96 5.18 1.53
N LEU A 27 11.60 6.33 2.11
CA LEU A 27 10.27 6.58 2.67
C LEU A 27 9.67 7.83 2.03
N PRO A 28 9.08 7.71 0.85
CA PRO A 28 8.42 8.81 0.17
C PRO A 28 7.21 9.32 0.98
N GLU A 29 6.88 10.59 0.80
CA GLU A 29 5.75 11.26 1.47
C GLU A 29 4.58 11.55 0.52
N ASP A 30 4.83 11.42 -0.79
CA ASP A 30 3.84 11.66 -1.84
C ASP A 30 4.14 10.85 -3.12
N THR A 31 3.17 10.84 -4.05
CA THR A 31 3.25 10.15 -5.34
C THR A 31 4.40 10.67 -6.21
N GLY A 32 4.69 11.97 -6.17
CA GLY A 32 5.77 12.57 -6.95
C GLY A 32 7.14 12.04 -6.53
N GLN A 33 7.35 11.87 -5.22
CA GLN A 33 8.57 11.27 -4.68
C GLN A 33 8.69 9.77 -5.05
N VAL A 34 7.59 9.01 -4.97
CA VAL A 34 7.55 7.62 -5.46
C VAL A 34 7.96 7.57 -6.92
N ALA A 35 7.33 8.37 -7.77
CA ALA A 35 7.62 8.43 -9.20
C ALA A 35 9.08 8.80 -9.50
N ALA A 36 9.66 9.74 -8.74
CA ALA A 36 11.06 10.12 -8.90
C ALA A 36 12.01 8.96 -8.54
N VAL A 37 11.72 8.24 -7.45
CA VAL A 37 12.50 7.07 -7.04
C VAL A 37 12.43 5.97 -8.09
N LEU A 38 11.21 5.63 -8.58
CA LEU A 38 11.05 4.56 -9.57
C LEU A 38 11.68 4.92 -10.91
N ARG A 39 11.60 6.17 -11.37
CA ARG A 39 12.34 6.63 -12.55
C ARG A 39 13.86 6.43 -12.40
N CYS A 40 14.41 6.74 -11.23
CA CYS A 40 15.81 6.51 -10.95
C CYS A 40 16.15 5.01 -10.99
N CYS A 41 15.35 4.17 -10.36
CA CYS A 41 15.51 2.72 -10.39
C CYS A 41 15.47 2.18 -11.83
N HIS A 42 14.48 2.60 -12.60
CA HIS A 42 14.31 2.20 -14.01
C HIS A 42 15.51 2.60 -14.86
N ALA A 43 15.95 3.85 -14.75
CA ALA A 43 17.08 4.36 -15.54
C ALA A 43 18.41 3.65 -15.25
N HIS A 44 18.57 3.09 -14.06
CA HIS A 44 19.80 2.42 -13.64
C HIS A 44 19.68 0.89 -13.49
N GLY A 45 18.53 0.31 -13.86
CA GLY A 45 18.29 -1.13 -13.74
C GLY A 45 18.32 -1.63 -12.29
N ILE A 46 17.94 -0.78 -11.32
CA ILE A 46 17.91 -1.13 -9.90
C ILE A 46 16.57 -1.80 -9.59
N PRO A 47 16.55 -3.07 -9.14
CA PRO A 47 15.33 -3.71 -8.69
C PRO A 47 14.79 -3.02 -7.43
N PHE A 48 13.47 -3.03 -7.26
CA PHE A 48 12.85 -2.46 -6.06
C PHE A 48 11.66 -3.30 -5.59
N VAL A 49 11.35 -3.19 -4.30
CA VAL A 49 10.19 -3.80 -3.66
C VAL A 49 9.40 -2.71 -2.95
N ALA A 50 8.09 -2.68 -3.15
CA ALA A 50 7.19 -1.82 -2.40
C ALA A 50 6.82 -2.48 -1.06
N ARG A 51 6.79 -1.68 0.03
CA ARG A 51 6.41 -2.14 1.36
C ARG A 51 5.45 -1.15 2.02
N GLY A 52 4.34 -1.68 2.53
CA GLY A 52 3.47 -0.99 3.46
C GLY A 52 3.96 -1.17 4.91
N SER A 53 3.11 -1.70 5.78
CA SER A 53 3.44 -2.00 7.18
C SER A 53 4.21 -3.32 7.37
N GLY A 54 4.32 -4.16 6.35
CA GLY A 54 5.03 -5.45 6.42
C GLY A 54 4.30 -6.51 7.23
N THR A 55 2.98 -6.43 7.34
CA THR A 55 2.13 -7.40 8.07
C THR A 55 1.71 -8.60 7.24
N GLY A 56 2.02 -8.62 5.93
CA GLY A 56 1.76 -9.73 5.02
C GLY A 56 2.52 -11.00 5.41
N LEU A 57 2.04 -12.15 4.90
CA LEU A 57 2.59 -13.47 5.22
C LEU A 57 3.18 -14.17 3.99
N SER A 58 3.19 -13.48 2.83
CA SER A 58 3.49 -14.08 1.52
C SER A 58 4.91 -13.76 1.03
N GLY A 59 5.71 -13.03 1.80
CA GLY A 59 7.07 -12.63 1.40
C GLY A 59 7.12 -11.44 0.43
N GLY A 60 5.97 -10.89 -0.03
CA GLY A 60 5.93 -9.81 -1.03
C GLY A 60 6.55 -8.48 -0.59
N ALA A 61 6.76 -8.29 0.71
CA ALA A 61 7.40 -7.11 1.29
C ALA A 61 8.90 -7.31 1.59
N LEU A 62 9.45 -8.48 1.28
CA LEU A 62 10.87 -8.82 1.48
C LEU A 62 11.69 -8.48 0.27
N VAL A 63 12.91 -8.04 0.49
CA VAL A 63 13.88 -7.71 -0.57
C VAL A 63 15.00 -8.75 -0.61
N ASP A 64 15.55 -8.97 -1.79
CA ASP A 64 16.86 -9.58 -1.91
C ASP A 64 17.97 -8.54 -1.62
N GLN A 65 19.23 -9.00 -1.65
CA GLN A 65 20.38 -8.16 -1.29
C GLN A 65 20.68 -7.02 -2.30
N GLN A 66 19.97 -6.93 -3.41
CA GLN A 66 20.22 -5.96 -4.49
C GLN A 66 19.07 -4.97 -4.68
N ALA A 67 17.89 -5.23 -4.10
CA ALA A 67 16.72 -4.42 -4.33
C ALA A 67 16.60 -3.23 -3.34
N LEU A 68 16.16 -2.10 -3.87
CA LEU A 68 15.74 -0.95 -3.05
C LEU A 68 14.40 -1.23 -2.39
N LEU A 69 14.27 -0.95 -1.09
CA LEU A 69 12.98 -1.00 -0.41
C LEU A 69 12.28 0.37 -0.45
N VAL A 70 11.08 0.43 -1.03
CA VAL A 70 10.25 1.64 -1.10
C VAL A 70 9.11 1.51 -0.10
N ILE A 71 9.15 2.29 0.98
CA ILE A 71 8.24 2.15 2.12
C ILE A 71 7.22 3.27 2.12
N THR A 72 5.94 2.95 1.99
CA THR A 72 4.85 3.94 1.89
C THR A 72 4.34 4.44 3.25
N SER A 73 4.95 4.07 4.36
CA SER A 73 4.46 4.35 5.71
C SER A 73 4.38 5.85 6.08
N ARG A 74 5.00 6.75 5.32
CA ARG A 74 4.85 8.20 5.49
C ARG A 74 3.68 8.79 4.71
N MET A 75 3.15 8.06 3.72
CA MET A 75 2.00 8.46 2.92
C MET A 75 0.70 8.04 3.64
N ARG A 76 0.28 8.77 4.66
CA ARG A 76 -0.82 8.38 5.57
C ARG A 76 -1.89 9.46 5.78
N ARG A 77 -2.14 10.26 4.75
CA ARG A 77 -3.20 11.25 4.80
C ARG A 77 -4.50 10.67 4.26
N VAL A 78 -5.63 10.97 4.91
CA VAL A 78 -6.96 10.93 4.32
C VAL A 78 -7.07 12.19 3.48
N LEU A 79 -7.25 12.04 2.16
CA LEU A 79 -7.23 13.15 1.20
C LEU A 79 -8.63 13.73 1.02
N GLU A 80 -9.65 12.86 1.00
CA GLU A 80 -11.03 13.25 0.80
C GLU A 80 -11.97 12.31 1.55
N VAL A 81 -13.06 12.85 2.09
CA VAL A 81 -14.18 12.11 2.64
C VAL A 81 -15.45 12.60 1.93
N ASP A 82 -16.05 11.74 1.11
CA ASP A 82 -17.26 12.00 0.34
C ASP A 82 -18.39 11.12 0.91
N LEU A 83 -19.09 11.64 1.90
CA LEU A 83 -20.15 10.91 2.60
C LEU A 83 -21.37 10.67 1.71
N ASP A 84 -21.68 11.59 0.80
CA ASP A 84 -22.82 11.49 -0.11
C ASP A 84 -22.68 10.27 -1.04
N ASN A 85 -21.47 10.02 -1.51
CA ASN A 85 -21.15 8.86 -2.37
C ASN A 85 -20.53 7.69 -1.58
N GLN A 86 -20.45 7.78 -0.26
CA GLN A 86 -19.93 6.74 0.64
C GLN A 86 -18.52 6.28 0.26
N ARG A 87 -17.62 7.21 -0.04
CA ARG A 87 -16.24 6.93 -0.46
C ARG A 87 -15.23 7.81 0.26
N LEU A 88 -14.00 7.28 0.35
CA LEU A 88 -12.84 8.01 0.83
C LEU A 88 -11.69 7.88 -0.18
N THR A 89 -10.91 8.95 -0.30
CA THR A 89 -9.62 8.92 -0.98
C THR A 89 -8.53 8.99 0.09
N VAL A 90 -7.65 7.99 0.10
CA VAL A 90 -6.59 7.87 1.11
C VAL A 90 -5.25 7.54 0.47
N GLN A 91 -4.18 7.95 1.12
CA GLN A 91 -2.83 7.53 0.75
C GLN A 91 -2.56 6.09 1.19
N PRO A 92 -1.64 5.34 0.52
CA PRO A 92 -1.45 3.91 0.73
C PRO A 92 -0.94 3.53 2.13
N GLY A 93 -0.29 4.42 2.84
CA GLY A 93 0.22 4.19 4.21
C GLY A 93 -0.80 4.46 5.32
N VAL A 94 -2.04 4.84 4.99
CA VAL A 94 -3.12 4.96 5.98
C VAL A 94 -3.39 3.60 6.60
N ILE A 95 -3.47 3.53 7.92
CA ILE A 95 -3.78 2.30 8.66
C ILE A 95 -5.26 1.95 8.46
N ASN A 96 -5.56 0.67 8.23
CA ASN A 96 -6.91 0.18 7.95
C ASN A 96 -7.96 0.75 8.95
N SER A 97 -7.75 0.58 10.24
CA SER A 97 -8.67 1.05 11.29
C SER A 97 -8.84 2.59 11.33
N TRP A 98 -7.93 3.36 10.74
CA TRP A 98 -8.06 4.81 10.67
C TRP A 98 -9.11 5.25 9.65
N VAL A 99 -9.37 4.42 8.64
CA VAL A 99 -10.45 4.68 7.66
C VAL A 99 -11.80 4.72 8.38
N THR A 100 -12.11 3.68 9.16
CA THR A 100 -13.33 3.69 10.00
C THR A 100 -13.34 4.88 10.97
N ARG A 101 -12.20 5.17 11.63
CA ARG A 101 -12.12 6.30 12.57
C ARG A 101 -12.45 7.63 11.92
N ALA A 102 -12.10 7.80 10.65
CA ALA A 102 -12.34 9.04 9.92
C ALA A 102 -13.84 9.31 9.65
N VAL A 103 -14.68 8.26 9.64
CA VAL A 103 -16.12 8.35 9.28
C VAL A 103 -17.07 7.84 10.38
N ALA A 104 -16.56 7.36 11.50
CA ALA A 104 -17.38 6.81 12.58
C ALA A 104 -18.33 7.84 13.20
N GLY A 105 -17.94 9.11 13.24
CA GLY A 105 -18.77 10.21 13.71
C GLY A 105 -20.03 10.44 12.87
N ASP A 106 -19.98 10.04 11.61
CA ASP A 106 -21.06 10.16 10.63
C ASP A 106 -21.87 8.85 10.48
N GLY A 107 -21.60 7.84 11.32
CA GLY A 107 -22.29 6.56 11.33
C GLY A 107 -21.83 5.56 10.27
N PHE A 108 -20.67 5.78 9.63
CA PHE A 108 -20.07 4.89 8.64
C PHE A 108 -18.91 4.09 9.21
N TYR A 109 -18.55 3.01 8.50
CA TYR A 109 -17.36 2.23 8.80
C TYR A 109 -16.80 1.57 7.51
N TYR A 110 -15.52 1.27 7.52
CA TYR A 110 -14.84 0.50 6.46
C TYR A 110 -14.91 -0.99 6.80
N ALA A 111 -15.59 -1.77 5.96
CA ALA A 111 -15.95 -3.14 6.27
C ALA A 111 -14.79 -4.16 6.28
N PRO A 112 -13.77 -4.11 5.39
CA PRO A 112 -12.66 -5.05 5.45
C PRO A 112 -11.88 -4.92 6.76
N ASP A 113 -11.81 -6.01 7.52
CA ASP A 113 -11.27 -6.07 8.87
C ASP A 113 -10.22 -7.18 9.07
N PRO A 114 -9.09 -7.12 8.35
CA PRO A 114 -8.03 -8.10 8.55
C PRO A 114 -7.57 -8.14 10.00
N SER A 115 -7.09 -9.28 10.48
CA SER A 115 -6.61 -9.45 11.86
C SER A 115 -5.55 -8.40 12.26
N SER A 116 -4.81 -7.90 11.27
CA SER A 116 -3.81 -6.83 11.43
C SER A 116 -4.35 -5.42 11.25
N GLN A 117 -5.68 -5.18 11.23
CA GLN A 117 -6.30 -3.90 10.88
C GLN A 117 -5.80 -2.68 11.67
N VAL A 118 -5.27 -2.90 12.87
CA VAL A 118 -4.73 -1.81 13.72
C VAL A 118 -3.31 -1.39 13.34
N VAL A 119 -2.65 -2.13 12.44
CA VAL A 119 -1.27 -1.87 12.00
C VAL A 119 -1.06 -1.98 10.49
N CYS A 120 -1.88 -2.77 9.75
CA CYS A 120 -1.73 -2.89 8.31
C CYS A 120 -2.15 -1.60 7.59
N SER A 121 -1.53 -1.37 6.43
CA SER A 121 -1.80 -0.19 5.59
C SER A 121 -2.76 -0.51 4.45
N ILE A 122 -3.53 0.48 4.01
CA ILE A 122 -4.50 0.32 2.92
C ILE A 122 -3.82 -0.12 1.62
N GLY A 123 -2.66 0.43 1.27
CA GLY A 123 -1.92 -0.01 0.07
C GLY A 123 -1.49 -1.47 0.15
N GLY A 124 -1.09 -1.95 1.34
CA GLY A 124 -0.81 -3.36 1.59
C GLY A 124 -2.06 -4.23 1.49
N ASN A 125 -3.18 -3.75 2.04
CA ASN A 125 -4.47 -4.47 1.93
C ASN A 125 -4.92 -4.62 0.47
N VAL A 126 -4.73 -3.59 -0.35
CA VAL A 126 -5.01 -3.65 -1.80
C VAL A 126 -4.10 -4.66 -2.49
N ALA A 127 -2.79 -4.59 -2.25
CA ALA A 127 -1.80 -5.44 -2.90
C ALA A 127 -1.98 -6.94 -2.60
N GLU A 128 -2.37 -7.26 -1.36
CA GLU A 128 -2.56 -8.64 -0.89
C GLU A 128 -4.04 -9.09 -0.94
N ASN A 129 -4.94 -8.20 -1.36
CA ASN A 129 -6.40 -8.41 -1.32
C ASN A 129 -6.87 -8.89 0.06
N SER A 130 -6.51 -8.16 1.10
CA SER A 130 -6.74 -8.56 2.49
C SER A 130 -8.22 -8.74 2.81
N GLY A 131 -8.52 -9.74 3.61
CA GLY A 131 -9.84 -10.02 4.15
C GLY A 131 -9.81 -10.22 5.66
N GLY A 132 -10.99 -10.41 6.27
CA GLY A 132 -11.16 -10.60 7.70
C GLY A 132 -12.36 -11.50 8.02
N VAL A 133 -12.80 -11.50 9.28
CA VAL A 133 -13.88 -12.37 9.74
C VAL A 133 -15.23 -12.08 9.09
N HIS A 134 -15.43 -10.85 8.59
CA HIS A 134 -16.69 -10.43 7.98
C HIS A 134 -16.72 -10.58 6.45
N CYS A 135 -15.70 -11.20 5.84
CA CYS A 135 -15.61 -11.36 4.38
C CYS A 135 -16.79 -12.11 3.75
N LEU A 136 -17.38 -13.07 4.47
CA LEU A 136 -18.56 -13.80 3.97
C LEU A 136 -19.71 -12.85 3.61
N LYS A 137 -19.89 -11.78 4.39
CA LYS A 137 -20.97 -10.80 4.17
C LYS A 137 -20.55 -9.64 3.27
N TYR A 138 -19.34 -9.11 3.49
CA TYR A 138 -18.94 -7.82 2.90
C TYR A 138 -17.88 -7.96 1.81
N GLY A 139 -17.34 -9.16 1.59
CA GLY A 139 -16.25 -9.39 0.65
C GLY A 139 -14.88 -9.01 1.22
N VAL A 140 -13.90 -8.98 0.34
CA VAL A 140 -12.49 -8.66 0.62
C VAL A 140 -12.16 -7.24 0.15
N THR A 141 -10.93 -6.80 0.32
CA THR A 141 -10.50 -5.43 0.00
C THR A 141 -10.85 -5.02 -1.44
N SER A 142 -10.65 -5.89 -2.44
CA SER A 142 -10.94 -5.58 -3.85
C SER A 142 -12.41 -5.22 -4.12
N ASN A 143 -13.35 -5.73 -3.32
CA ASN A 143 -14.77 -5.38 -3.43
C ASN A 143 -15.07 -3.94 -3.00
N HIS A 144 -14.12 -3.27 -2.34
CA HIS A 144 -14.26 -1.92 -1.79
C HIS A 144 -13.35 -0.89 -2.47
N VAL A 145 -12.57 -1.31 -3.47
CA VAL A 145 -11.70 -0.42 -4.23
C VAL A 145 -12.44 0.09 -5.46
N LEU A 146 -12.65 1.40 -5.55
CA LEU A 146 -13.32 2.06 -6.67
C LEU A 146 -12.33 2.61 -7.69
N GLY A 147 -11.13 2.93 -7.27
CA GLY A 147 -10.08 3.44 -8.13
C GLY A 147 -8.73 3.48 -7.43
N LEU A 148 -7.68 3.54 -8.23
CA LEU A 148 -6.29 3.56 -7.76
C LEU A 148 -5.50 4.61 -8.52
N GLU A 149 -4.65 5.34 -7.80
CA GLU A 149 -3.49 6.02 -8.38
C GLU A 149 -2.29 5.08 -8.25
N VAL A 150 -1.67 4.74 -9.37
CA VAL A 150 -0.57 3.77 -9.46
C VAL A 150 0.64 4.43 -10.07
N VAL A 151 1.81 4.16 -9.53
CA VAL A 151 3.10 4.49 -10.14
C VAL A 151 3.68 3.23 -10.76
N LEU A 152 3.82 3.24 -12.08
CA LEU A 152 4.38 2.13 -12.85
C LEU A 152 5.89 2.02 -12.65
N PRO A 153 6.53 0.88 -13.01
CA PRO A 153 7.95 0.68 -12.80
C PRO A 153 8.87 1.72 -13.47
N ASP A 154 8.43 2.34 -14.54
CA ASP A 154 9.15 3.43 -15.23
C ASP A 154 8.96 4.81 -14.57
N GLY A 155 8.15 4.88 -13.49
CA GLY A 155 7.79 6.09 -12.77
C GLY A 155 6.65 6.89 -13.41
N THR A 156 5.92 6.32 -14.38
CA THR A 156 4.69 6.89 -14.92
C THR A 156 3.58 6.80 -13.87
N VAL A 157 2.87 7.89 -13.63
CA VAL A 157 1.69 7.92 -12.75
C VAL A 157 0.45 7.72 -13.60
N THR A 158 -0.40 6.77 -13.22
CA THR A 158 -1.65 6.46 -13.90
C THR A 158 -2.81 6.34 -12.92
N GLN A 159 -4.03 6.55 -13.42
CA GLN A 159 -5.27 6.39 -12.66
C GLN A 159 -6.05 5.22 -13.24
N LEU A 160 -6.60 4.37 -12.37
CA LEU A 160 -7.39 3.19 -12.73
C LEU A 160 -8.75 3.24 -12.04
N GLY A 161 -9.80 2.83 -12.73
CA GLY A 161 -11.16 2.85 -12.20
C GLY A 161 -11.76 4.26 -12.11
N ASN A 162 -12.75 4.46 -11.23
CA ASN A 162 -13.38 5.76 -10.94
C ASN A 162 -14.10 6.41 -12.13
N GLY A 163 -14.58 5.61 -13.12
CA GLY A 163 -15.24 6.12 -14.33
C GLY A 163 -14.29 6.73 -15.35
N LEU A 164 -12.99 6.73 -15.12
CA LEU A 164 -11.99 7.01 -16.14
C LEU A 164 -11.93 5.82 -17.11
N ALA A 165 -11.68 6.09 -18.38
CA ALA A 165 -11.60 5.07 -19.41
C ALA A 165 -10.63 3.97 -18.95
N GLU A 166 -11.17 2.78 -18.71
CA GLU A 166 -10.37 1.63 -18.35
C GLU A 166 -9.39 1.37 -19.50
N SER A 167 -8.11 1.30 -19.19
CA SER A 167 -7.17 0.74 -20.14
C SER A 167 -7.56 -0.73 -20.30
N PRO A 168 -8.04 -1.18 -21.47
CA PRO A 168 -8.51 -2.55 -21.64
C PRO A 168 -7.40 -3.60 -21.45
N GLU A 169 -6.17 -3.17 -21.27
CA GLU A 169 -4.99 -4.03 -21.16
C GLU A 169 -4.53 -4.26 -19.70
N LEU A 170 -5.04 -3.50 -18.72
CA LEU A 170 -4.59 -3.60 -17.32
C LEU A 170 -5.78 -3.47 -16.38
N ASP A 171 -6.34 -4.60 -15.93
CA ASP A 171 -7.21 -4.64 -14.76
C ASP A 171 -6.35 -4.89 -13.51
N LEU A 172 -6.03 -3.81 -12.81
CA LEU A 172 -5.22 -3.84 -11.56
C LEU A 172 -6.09 -3.64 -10.30
N ARG A 173 -7.40 -3.85 -10.41
CA ARG A 173 -8.34 -3.75 -9.28
C ARG A 173 -8.45 -5.04 -8.52
#